data_d9f3d466256ac8006ca4755d1eb83ecb
#
_entry.id   d9f3d466256ac8006ca4755d1eb83ecb
#
_cell.length_a   1.000
_cell.length_b   1.000
_cell.length_c   1.000
_cell.angle_alpha   90.00
_cell.angle_beta   90.00
_cell.angle_gamma   90.00
#
_symmetry.space_group_name_H-M   'P 1'
#
loop_
_entity.id
_entity.type
_entity.pdbx_description
1 polymer ?
#
loop_
_entity_poly.entity_id
_entity_poly.type
_entity_poly.pdbx_seq_one_letter_code
_entity_poly.pdbx_strand_id
1 'polypeptide(L)'
;MKSILSLALYTATALAQGIYIESPAAGTELKAGETVTVQIGRPGFPENIAEIGIAIGIESCSGFSGCTAPDSAIGNLLYSGPYDPQSNGPPYPYENFTVTVPDMTGPAQIGVVRPYLVGLSYEFVVGTAVTNVTIV
;
A
#
# COMPACT_ATOMS: atom_id res chain seq x y z
N MET A 1 -8.37 -35.45 -6.89
CA MET A 1 -9.58 -34.72 -6.66
C MET A 1 -9.63 -34.00 -5.34
N LYS A 2 -9.00 -34.55 -4.33
CA LYS A 2 -9.15 -33.98 -2.99
C LYS A 2 -8.11 -32.96 -2.63
N SER A 3 -7.06 -32.84 -3.43
CA SER A 3 -5.98 -31.93 -3.15
C SER A 3 -6.31 -30.48 -3.46
N ILE A 4 -7.43 -30.23 -4.12
CA ILE A 4 -7.78 -28.88 -4.54
C ILE A 4 -8.15 -27.99 -3.36
N LEU A 5 -8.67 -28.54 -2.30
CA LEU A 5 -9.18 -27.75 -1.18
C LEU A 5 -8.10 -27.12 -0.33
N SER A 6 -6.88 -27.66 -0.33
CA SER A 6 -5.85 -27.14 0.56
C SER A 6 -5.18 -25.88 0.03
N LEU A 7 -5.33 -25.55 -1.25
CA LEU A 7 -4.69 -24.37 -1.82
C LEU A 7 -5.33 -23.06 -1.39
N ALA A 8 -6.61 -23.06 -1.08
CA ALA A 8 -7.31 -21.85 -0.74
C ALA A 8 -6.86 -21.25 0.61
N LEU A 9 -6.30 -22.07 1.48
CA LEU A 9 -5.92 -21.62 2.80
C LEU A 9 -4.68 -20.75 2.82
N TYR A 10 -3.77 -20.95 1.87
CA TYR A 10 -2.52 -20.19 1.84
C TYR A 10 -2.70 -18.74 1.46
N THR A 11 -3.62 -18.47 0.53
CA THR A 11 -3.85 -17.10 0.11
C THR A 11 -4.44 -16.24 1.20
N ALA A 12 -5.32 -16.79 2.01
CA ALA A 12 -5.92 -16.04 3.11
C ALA A 12 -4.89 -15.65 4.15
N THR A 13 -3.93 -16.56 4.44
CA THR A 13 -2.91 -16.28 5.43
C THR A 13 -1.96 -15.18 4.99
N ALA A 14 -1.60 -15.17 3.71
CA ALA A 14 -0.67 -14.16 3.19
C ALA A 14 -1.26 -12.76 3.24
N LEU A 15 -2.57 -12.62 3.06
CA LEU A 15 -3.22 -11.32 3.06
C LEU A 15 -3.41 -10.74 4.46
N ALA A 16 -3.37 -11.58 5.49
CA ALA A 16 -3.68 -11.15 6.85
C ALA A 16 -2.63 -10.24 7.45
N GLN A 17 -1.42 -10.20 6.90
CA GLN A 17 -0.31 -9.47 7.48
C GLN A 17 0.08 -8.22 6.69
N GLY A 18 -0.69 -7.88 5.68
CA GLY A 18 -0.32 -6.78 4.82
C GLY A 18 -0.88 -5.46 5.30
N ILE A 19 -0.52 -4.42 4.58
CA ILE A 19 -1.20 -3.13 4.65
C ILE A 19 -2.15 -3.04 3.47
N TYR A 20 -3.00 -2.03 3.49
CA TYR A 20 -3.91 -1.80 2.37
C TYR A 20 -4.12 -0.32 2.16
N ILE A 21 -4.46 0.05 0.93
CA ILE A 21 -4.80 1.42 0.58
C ILE A 21 -6.32 1.51 0.57
N GLU A 22 -6.87 2.22 1.55
CA GLU A 22 -8.31 2.41 1.63
C GLU A 22 -8.78 3.45 0.63
N SER A 23 -7.98 4.47 0.41
CA SER A 23 -8.30 5.57 -0.49
C SER A 23 -7.02 6.07 -1.15
N PRO A 24 -7.05 6.42 -2.44
CA PRO A 24 -8.19 6.36 -3.35
C PRO A 24 -8.52 4.93 -3.76
N ALA A 25 -9.79 4.71 -4.09
CA ALA A 25 -10.25 3.41 -4.55
C ALA A 25 -9.68 3.09 -5.93
N ALA A 26 -9.58 1.81 -6.24
CA ALA A 26 -9.11 1.38 -7.56
C ALA A 26 -10.04 1.93 -8.64
N GLY A 27 -9.46 2.44 -9.72
CA GLY A 27 -10.22 3.02 -10.82
C GLY A 27 -10.53 4.49 -10.68
N THR A 28 -10.09 5.13 -9.60
CA THR A 28 -10.32 6.57 -9.40
C THR A 28 -9.58 7.37 -10.46
N GLU A 29 -10.22 8.42 -10.97
CA GLU A 29 -9.57 9.39 -11.86
C GLU A 29 -9.03 10.54 -11.01
N LEU A 30 -7.78 10.90 -11.28
CA LEU A 30 -7.09 11.99 -10.59
C LEU A 30 -6.54 12.93 -11.65
N LYS A 31 -6.37 14.20 -11.27
CA LYS A 31 -5.79 15.19 -12.17
C LYS A 31 -4.36 15.46 -11.78
N ALA A 32 -3.51 15.69 -12.80
CA ALA A 32 -2.14 16.14 -12.56
C ALA A 32 -2.18 17.43 -11.75
N GLY A 33 -1.34 17.51 -10.73
CA GLY A 33 -1.28 18.68 -9.84
C GLY A 33 -2.28 18.69 -8.71
N GLU A 34 -3.24 17.78 -8.73
CA GLU A 34 -4.27 17.71 -7.70
C GLU A 34 -3.69 17.17 -6.40
N THR A 35 -4.21 17.68 -5.28
CA THR A 35 -3.89 17.16 -3.96
C THR A 35 -4.85 16.04 -3.63
N VAL A 36 -4.32 14.91 -3.20
CA VAL A 36 -5.15 13.74 -2.89
C VAL A 36 -4.74 13.15 -1.55
N THR A 37 -5.71 12.61 -0.83
CA THR A 37 -5.45 11.91 0.42
C THR A 37 -5.29 10.42 0.14
N VAL A 38 -4.15 9.88 0.55
CA VAL A 38 -3.92 8.44 0.51
C VAL A 38 -4.09 7.91 1.92
N GLN A 39 -5.09 7.06 2.12
CA GLN A 39 -5.35 6.47 3.42
C GLN A 39 -4.82 5.06 3.44
N ILE A 40 -3.91 4.80 4.37
CA ILE A 40 -3.24 3.51 4.46
C ILE A 40 -3.51 2.92 5.83
N GLY A 41 -4.09 1.72 5.83
CA GLY A 41 -4.42 1.01 7.05
C GLY A 41 -3.64 -0.28 7.17
N ARG A 42 -3.62 -0.80 8.36
CA ARG A 42 -3.08 -2.13 8.62
C ARG A 42 -4.06 -2.93 9.46
N PRO A 43 -4.11 -4.26 9.26
CA PRO A 43 -4.96 -5.09 10.10
C PRO A 43 -4.47 -5.05 11.55
N GLY A 44 -5.39 -5.24 12.48
CA GLY A 44 -5.02 -5.37 13.87
C GLY A 44 -4.35 -6.72 14.12
N PHE A 45 -3.28 -6.68 14.91
CA PHE A 45 -2.54 -7.88 15.26
C PHE A 45 -2.52 -8.07 16.75
N PRO A 46 -2.54 -9.31 17.23
CA PRO A 46 -2.28 -9.55 18.64
C PRO A 46 -0.80 -9.39 19.01
N GLU A 47 0.10 -9.39 18.03
CA GLU A 47 1.53 -9.31 18.30
C GLU A 47 2.01 -7.87 18.28
N ASN A 48 3.16 -7.64 18.91
CA ASN A 48 3.79 -6.34 18.92
C ASN A 48 4.31 -5.99 17.52
N ILE A 49 4.05 -4.75 17.11
CA ILE A 49 4.52 -4.25 15.85
C ILE A 49 5.29 -2.96 16.11
N ALA A 50 6.52 -2.89 15.58
CA ALA A 50 7.31 -1.68 15.60
C ALA A 50 7.44 -1.17 14.17
N GLU A 51 6.82 -0.03 13.90
CA GLU A 51 6.87 0.57 12.57
C GLU A 51 8.24 1.16 12.31
N ILE A 52 8.76 0.96 11.11
CA ILE A 52 10.01 1.58 10.70
C ILE A 52 9.75 2.82 9.88
N GLY A 53 8.79 2.74 8.97
CA GLY A 53 8.46 3.87 8.13
C GLY A 53 7.59 3.46 6.96
N ILE A 54 7.40 4.39 6.02
CA ILE A 54 6.58 4.12 4.85
C ILE A 54 7.06 4.99 3.69
N ALA A 55 6.94 4.47 2.48
CA ALA A 55 7.16 5.24 1.27
C ALA A 55 5.96 5.05 0.36
N ILE A 56 5.50 6.14 -0.22
CA ILE A 56 4.36 6.16 -1.14
C ILE A 56 4.85 6.77 -2.45
N GLY A 57 4.54 6.11 -3.56
CA GLY A 57 4.92 6.60 -4.87
C GLY A 57 3.82 6.40 -5.88
N ILE A 58 4.00 7.01 -7.05
CA ILE A 58 3.09 6.82 -8.17
C ILE A 58 3.91 6.56 -9.43
N GLU A 59 3.49 5.55 -10.19
CA GLU A 59 4.22 5.08 -11.34
C GLU A 59 3.29 4.97 -12.53
N SER A 60 3.79 5.39 -13.70
CA SER A 60 3.03 5.21 -14.95
C SER A 60 2.97 3.73 -15.31
N CYS A 61 1.79 3.27 -15.68
CA CYS A 61 1.60 1.91 -16.15
C CYS A 61 1.44 1.83 -17.65
N SER A 62 1.71 2.94 -18.37
CA SER A 62 1.55 3.00 -19.81
C SER A 62 2.66 2.32 -20.58
N GLY A 63 3.77 2.02 -19.93
CA GLY A 63 4.92 1.43 -20.59
C GLY A 63 4.66 -0.01 -21.01
N PHE A 64 5.59 -0.54 -21.77
CA PHE A 64 5.51 -1.89 -22.31
C PHE A 64 5.39 -2.93 -21.20
N SER A 65 6.12 -2.73 -20.11
CA SER A 65 6.13 -3.68 -18.99
C SER A 65 5.01 -3.45 -18.00
N GLY A 66 4.23 -2.38 -18.15
CA GLY A 66 3.22 -2.02 -17.17
C GLY A 66 3.81 -1.48 -15.89
N CYS A 67 3.15 -1.77 -14.78
CA CYS A 67 3.59 -1.28 -13.47
C CYS A 67 4.54 -2.27 -12.80
N THR A 68 5.38 -1.74 -11.93
CA THR A 68 6.35 -2.52 -11.16
C THR A 68 5.77 -2.83 -9.79
N ALA A 69 6.18 -3.95 -9.20
CA ALA A 69 5.83 -4.24 -7.82
C ALA A 69 6.47 -3.20 -6.90
N PRO A 70 5.77 -2.73 -5.85
CA PRO A 70 6.28 -1.64 -5.02
C PRO A 70 7.61 -1.93 -4.33
N ASP A 71 7.89 -3.19 -4.01
CA ASP A 71 9.16 -3.53 -3.36
C ASP A 71 10.33 -3.52 -4.35
N SER A 72 10.06 -3.39 -5.64
CA SER A 72 11.10 -3.19 -6.64
C SER A 72 11.28 -1.72 -6.95
N ALA A 73 10.17 -1.00 -7.18
CA ALA A 73 10.20 0.43 -7.47
C ALA A 73 8.79 1.00 -7.30
N ILE A 74 8.72 2.23 -6.83
CA ILE A 74 7.44 2.91 -6.64
C ILE A 74 7.25 4.11 -7.58
N GLY A 75 8.23 4.37 -8.45
CA GLY A 75 8.13 5.47 -9.41
C GLY A 75 8.44 6.81 -8.79
N ASN A 76 7.57 7.79 -9.00
CA ASN A 76 7.74 9.13 -8.43
C ASN A 76 7.40 9.11 -6.96
N LEU A 77 8.31 9.57 -6.13
CA LEU A 77 8.12 9.57 -4.69
C LEU A 77 7.12 10.65 -4.30
N LEU A 78 6.07 10.26 -3.58
CA LEU A 78 5.06 11.18 -3.07
C LEU A 78 5.25 11.47 -1.59
N TYR A 79 5.69 10.48 -0.83
CA TYR A 79 5.92 10.63 0.61
C TYR A 79 6.93 9.58 1.05
N SER A 80 7.79 9.96 1.99
CA SER A 80 8.69 9.03 2.64
C SER A 80 8.92 9.55 4.06
N GLY A 81 8.71 8.71 5.04
CA GLY A 81 8.89 9.12 6.43
C GLY A 81 8.18 8.20 7.39
N PRO A 82 7.88 8.71 8.59
CA PRO A 82 7.23 7.90 9.61
C PRO A 82 5.85 7.41 9.21
N TYR A 83 5.49 6.27 9.74
CA TYR A 83 4.15 5.71 9.63
C TYR A 83 3.62 5.49 11.04
N ASP A 84 2.59 6.24 11.40
CA ASP A 84 2.02 6.22 12.74
C ASP A 84 0.50 6.05 12.65
N PRO A 85 0.03 4.83 12.33
CA PRO A 85 -1.41 4.61 12.19
C PRO A 85 -2.11 4.71 13.53
N GLN A 86 -3.27 5.34 13.54
CA GLN A 86 -4.06 5.58 14.73
C GLN A 86 -5.39 4.87 14.64
N SER A 87 -5.88 4.37 15.77
CA SER A 87 -7.20 3.76 15.84
C SER A 87 -8.25 4.85 16.08
N ASN A 88 -8.65 5.52 15.02
CA ASN A 88 -9.67 6.58 15.11
C ASN A 88 -11.02 6.06 14.66
N GLY A 89 -11.34 4.87 15.08
CA GLY A 89 -12.60 4.25 14.75
C GLY A 89 -12.36 2.91 14.06
N PRO A 90 -13.42 2.12 13.94
CA PRO A 90 -13.30 0.83 13.28
C PRO A 90 -13.01 1.01 11.80
N PRO A 91 -12.44 -0.05 11.16
CA PRO A 91 -12.10 -1.26 11.92
C PRO A 91 -10.66 -1.30 12.38
N TYR A 92 -9.73 -0.60 11.75
CA TYR A 92 -8.32 -0.82 11.98
C TYR A 92 -7.55 0.49 12.05
N PRO A 93 -6.34 0.47 12.64
CA PRO A 93 -5.50 1.66 12.61
C PRO A 93 -5.16 2.09 11.20
N TYR A 94 -5.14 3.38 10.97
CA TYR A 94 -4.80 3.93 9.66
C TYR A 94 -4.18 5.31 9.81
N GLU A 95 -3.55 5.76 8.74
CA GLU A 95 -3.03 7.12 8.66
C GLU A 95 -3.34 7.69 7.28
N ASN A 96 -3.67 8.98 7.23
CA ASN A 96 -3.91 9.72 6.00
C ASN A 96 -2.69 10.51 5.61
N PHE A 97 -2.34 10.44 4.33
CA PHE A 97 -1.22 11.16 3.77
C PHE A 97 -1.72 12.06 2.66
N THR A 98 -1.41 13.34 2.75
CA THR A 98 -1.80 14.29 1.71
C THR A 98 -0.64 14.43 0.74
N VAL A 99 -0.87 14.10 -0.53
CA VAL A 99 0.16 14.09 -1.56
C VAL A 99 -0.34 14.83 -2.78
N THR A 100 0.59 15.22 -3.65
CA THR A 100 0.28 15.93 -4.89
C THR A 100 0.60 15.05 -6.08
N VAL A 101 -0.37 14.89 -6.97
CA VAL A 101 -0.19 14.11 -8.19
C VAL A 101 0.79 14.82 -9.10
N PRO A 102 1.87 14.16 -9.55
CA PRO A 102 2.82 14.80 -10.43
C PRO A 102 2.25 15.03 -11.83
N ASP A 103 2.99 15.74 -12.65
CA ASP A 103 2.58 16.06 -14.02
C ASP A 103 2.74 14.82 -14.89
N MET A 104 1.67 14.05 -14.99
CA MET A 104 1.64 12.82 -15.76
C MET A 104 0.20 12.56 -16.20
N THR A 105 0.01 11.68 -17.18
CA THR A 105 -1.33 11.29 -17.64
C THR A 105 -1.33 9.80 -17.96
N GLY A 106 -2.53 9.22 -17.93
CA GLY A 106 -2.72 7.83 -18.29
C GLY A 106 -2.84 6.91 -17.09
N PRO A 107 -2.84 5.60 -17.33
CA PRO A 107 -2.95 4.63 -16.24
C PRO A 107 -1.72 4.71 -15.35
N ALA A 108 -1.96 4.63 -14.05
CA ALA A 108 -0.91 4.76 -13.05
C ALA A 108 -1.21 3.86 -11.85
N GLN A 109 -0.18 3.61 -11.07
CA GLN A 109 -0.28 2.81 -9.87
C GLN A 109 0.28 3.61 -8.70
N ILE A 110 -0.53 3.76 -7.66
CA ILE A 110 -0.02 4.25 -6.38
C ILE A 110 0.49 3.02 -5.64
N GLY A 111 1.75 3.04 -5.27
CA GLY A 111 2.39 1.93 -4.57
C GLY A 111 2.91 2.36 -3.23
N VAL A 112 2.89 1.43 -2.28
CA VAL A 112 3.29 1.68 -0.91
C VAL A 112 4.23 0.58 -0.46
N VAL A 113 5.30 0.97 0.22
CA VAL A 113 6.25 0.04 0.85
C VAL A 113 6.34 0.43 2.32
N ARG A 114 6.13 -0.55 3.19
CA ARG A 114 6.14 -0.29 4.64
C ARG A 114 6.95 -1.38 5.33
N PRO A 115 8.19 -1.10 5.73
CA PRO A 115 8.98 -2.01 6.54
C PRO A 115 8.57 -1.91 8.01
N TYR A 116 8.58 -3.03 8.72
CA TYR A 116 8.24 -3.05 10.13
C TYR A 116 8.83 -4.29 10.80
N LEU A 117 8.78 -4.30 12.11
CA LEU A 117 9.30 -5.39 12.92
C LEU A 117 8.16 -6.03 13.71
N VAL A 118 8.19 -7.33 13.86
CA VAL A 118 7.09 -8.08 14.48
C VAL A 118 7.62 -8.96 15.58
N GLY A 119 6.87 -9.00 16.69
CA GLY A 119 7.08 -9.95 17.77
C GLY A 119 8.23 -9.61 18.67
N LEU A 120 8.53 -10.52 19.56
CA LEU A 120 9.55 -10.32 20.58
C LEU A 120 10.97 -10.33 20.02
N SER A 121 11.17 -11.01 18.90
CA SER A 121 12.48 -11.10 18.25
C SER A 121 12.70 -10.02 17.21
N TYR A 122 11.73 -9.13 17.01
CA TYR A 122 11.80 -8.05 16.02
C TYR A 122 12.10 -8.58 14.63
N GLU A 123 11.29 -9.50 14.19
CA GLU A 123 11.43 -10.08 12.85
C GLU A 123 11.10 -9.04 11.80
N PHE A 124 11.97 -8.87 10.82
CA PHE A 124 11.82 -7.85 9.78
C PHE A 124 10.85 -8.30 8.70
N VAL A 125 9.88 -7.45 8.39
CA VAL A 125 8.86 -7.71 7.37
C VAL A 125 8.67 -6.47 6.54
N VAL A 126 8.41 -6.65 5.25
CA VAL A 126 8.08 -5.55 4.35
C VAL A 126 6.67 -5.78 3.82
N GLY A 127 5.78 -4.85 4.12
CA GLY A 127 4.43 -4.86 3.58
C GLY A 127 4.35 -3.96 2.35
N THR A 128 3.54 -4.36 1.37
CA THR A 128 3.31 -3.56 0.17
C THR A 128 1.83 -3.52 -0.14
N ALA A 129 1.43 -2.47 -0.86
CA ALA A 129 0.06 -2.33 -1.33
C ALA A 129 0.06 -1.50 -2.60
N VAL A 130 -0.94 -1.71 -3.43
CA VAL A 130 -1.10 -0.95 -4.68
C VAL A 130 -2.56 -0.59 -4.87
N THR A 131 -2.79 0.53 -5.55
CA THR A 131 -4.10 0.85 -6.10
C THR A 131 -3.90 1.46 -7.48
N ASN A 132 -4.72 1.05 -8.44
CA ASN A 132 -4.62 1.53 -9.81
C ASN A 132 -5.55 2.71 -10.00
N VAL A 133 -5.03 3.77 -10.62
CA VAL A 133 -5.76 5.00 -10.89
C VAL A 133 -5.51 5.43 -12.32
N THR A 134 -6.25 6.42 -12.79
CA THR A 134 -6.02 7.02 -14.10
C THR A 134 -5.82 8.51 -13.91
N ILE A 135 -4.71 9.03 -14.43
CA ILE A 135 -4.43 10.46 -14.36
C ILE A 135 -4.96 11.12 -15.62
N VAL A 136 -5.84 12.08 -15.45
CA VAL A 136 -6.51 12.76 -16.57
C VAL A 136 -6.07 14.20 -16.74
#